data_228c602806a50ff25a1bf53e1e7892f3
#
_entry.id   228c602806a50ff25a1bf53e1e7892f3
#
_cell.length_a   1.000
_cell.length_b   1.000
_cell.length_c   1.000
_cell.angle_alpha   90.00
_cell.angle_beta   90.00
_cell.angle_gamma   90.00
#
_symmetry.space_group_name_H-M   'P 1'
#
loop_
_entity.id
_entity.type
_entity.pdbx_description
1 polymer ?
#
loop_
_entity_poly.entity_id
_entity_poly.type
_entity_poly.pdbx_seq_one_letter_code
_entity_poly.pdbx_strand_id
1 'polypeptide(L)'
;MTYGFIGLGHQGTPMAERMIGAGLRPWLWARRSEVLDRYADADAELAATPAQVAAEADVIGLCMYDADATDAVLWGPDGIMSAARAGTVLAIHATVGPAYVQDLAARVATHGVHVVDAPVSGGPAAAEGKLLVIVAGDEEPRARCTPMFETYAGRVVHVGGIGAAQAAKLINNSLITAITGLVFDAFDLGTALGIEQDGLADVLGSGSAANPSVPVYAAIGAEEFSIRAWPTLHKDVALVESLDLPATQLVDVARATIADMEIRRADYVASRSTT
;
A
#
# COMPACT_ATOMS: atom_id res chain seq x y z
N MET A 1 11.18 -12.22 20.09
CA MET A 1 10.89 -10.95 19.44
C MET A 1 9.38 -10.89 19.28
N THR A 2 8.77 -9.84 19.74
CA THR A 2 7.30 -9.65 19.74
C THR A 2 6.92 -8.71 18.61
N TYR A 3 5.84 -9.02 17.89
CA TYR A 3 5.39 -8.25 16.75
C TYR A 3 4.08 -7.55 17.05
N GLY A 4 3.93 -6.32 16.53
CA GLY A 4 2.69 -5.58 16.49
C GLY A 4 2.28 -5.29 15.04
N PHE A 5 0.97 -5.13 14.81
CA PHE A 5 0.47 -4.71 13.52
C PHE A 5 -0.70 -3.75 13.67
N ILE A 6 -0.58 -2.58 13.04
CA ILE A 6 -1.53 -1.48 13.16
C ILE A 6 -2.02 -1.08 11.76
N GLY A 7 -3.35 -0.95 11.61
CA GLY A 7 -3.96 -0.60 10.33
C GLY A 7 -4.57 -1.80 9.62
N LEU A 8 -5.63 -2.37 10.20
CA LEU A 8 -6.37 -3.53 9.70
C LEU A 8 -7.44 -3.10 8.67
N GLY A 9 -7.01 -2.38 7.63
CA GLY A 9 -7.80 -2.02 6.47
C GLY A 9 -7.73 -3.10 5.38
N HIS A 10 -8.14 -2.74 4.16
CA HIS A 10 -8.14 -3.65 3.00
C HIS A 10 -6.77 -4.32 2.77
N GLN A 11 -5.68 -3.56 2.88
CA GLN A 11 -4.32 -4.06 2.68
C GLN A 11 -3.75 -4.75 3.92
N GLY A 12 -3.97 -4.19 5.11
CA GLY A 12 -3.34 -4.68 6.34
C GLY A 12 -4.02 -5.91 6.94
N THR A 13 -5.33 -6.10 6.73
CA THR A 13 -6.06 -7.28 7.22
C THR A 13 -5.42 -8.60 6.76
N PRO A 14 -5.24 -8.86 5.45
CA PRO A 14 -4.62 -10.11 5.00
C PRO A 14 -3.16 -10.25 5.45
N MET A 15 -2.41 -9.15 5.65
CA MET A 15 -1.06 -9.20 6.19
C MET A 15 -1.07 -9.68 7.65
N ALA A 16 -1.94 -9.13 8.50
CA ALA A 16 -2.10 -9.58 9.89
C ALA A 16 -2.55 -11.04 9.98
N GLU A 17 -3.50 -11.46 9.14
CA GLU A 17 -3.96 -12.85 9.07
C GLU A 17 -2.84 -13.82 8.69
N ARG A 18 -1.95 -13.42 7.78
CA ARG A 18 -0.74 -14.20 7.45
C ARG A 18 0.23 -14.31 8.63
N MET A 19 0.41 -13.23 9.40
CA MET A 19 1.25 -13.27 10.62
C MET A 19 0.66 -14.24 11.64
N ILE A 20 -0.65 -14.21 11.88
CA ILE A 20 -1.36 -15.13 12.77
C ILE A 20 -1.19 -16.57 12.29
N GLY A 21 -1.46 -16.83 11.00
CA GLY A 21 -1.32 -18.16 10.40
C GLY A 21 0.09 -18.73 10.44
N ALA A 22 1.11 -17.86 10.52
CA ALA A 22 2.52 -18.25 10.71
C ALA A 22 2.92 -18.41 12.20
N GLY A 23 2.00 -18.19 13.14
CA GLY A 23 2.24 -18.37 14.58
C GLY A 23 3.02 -17.23 15.24
N LEU A 24 3.06 -16.02 14.65
CA LEU A 24 3.77 -14.90 15.25
C LEU A 24 3.04 -14.24 16.43
N ARG A 25 1.75 -14.54 16.66
CA ARG A 25 0.90 -13.97 17.72
C ARG A 25 1.04 -12.45 17.83
N PRO A 26 0.68 -11.67 16.79
CA PRO A 26 0.89 -10.24 16.80
C PRO A 26 -0.04 -9.52 17.78
N TRP A 27 0.43 -8.43 18.38
CA TRP A 27 -0.41 -7.40 18.98
C TRP A 27 -1.11 -6.61 17.87
N LEU A 28 -2.45 -6.57 17.87
CA LEU A 28 -3.26 -5.94 16.82
C LEU A 28 -3.98 -4.72 17.37
N TRP A 29 -3.99 -3.66 16.56
CA TRP A 29 -4.83 -2.51 16.83
C TRP A 29 -5.47 -1.96 15.55
N ALA A 30 -6.73 -1.55 15.65
CA ALA A 30 -7.46 -0.85 14.60
C ALA A 30 -8.24 0.33 15.21
N ARG A 31 -8.36 1.43 14.44
CA ARG A 31 -9.13 2.61 14.88
C ARG A 31 -10.60 2.31 15.18
N ARG A 32 -11.21 1.39 14.44
CA ARG A 32 -12.56 0.89 14.68
C ARG A 32 -12.47 -0.43 15.42
N SER A 33 -13.00 -0.45 16.64
CA SER A 33 -12.95 -1.64 17.50
C SER A 33 -13.64 -2.85 16.88
N GLU A 34 -14.71 -2.64 16.11
CA GLU A 34 -15.47 -3.72 15.44
C GLU A 34 -14.61 -4.53 14.46
N VAL A 35 -13.51 -3.94 13.97
CA VAL A 35 -12.54 -4.66 13.13
C VAL A 35 -11.79 -5.71 13.95
N LEU A 36 -11.57 -5.47 15.24
CA LEU A 36 -10.87 -6.39 16.13
C LEU A 36 -11.73 -7.60 16.54
N ASP A 37 -13.07 -7.48 16.52
CA ASP A 37 -14.00 -8.55 16.90
C ASP A 37 -13.75 -9.84 16.10
N ARG A 38 -13.33 -9.72 14.85
CA ARG A 38 -12.98 -10.87 13.99
C ARG A 38 -11.76 -11.67 14.46
N TYR A 39 -10.97 -11.10 15.35
CA TYR A 39 -9.76 -11.71 15.89
C TYR A 39 -9.91 -12.18 17.35
N ALA A 40 -11.13 -12.13 17.91
CA ALA A 40 -11.39 -12.49 19.30
C ALA A 40 -10.95 -13.92 19.66
N ASP A 41 -11.09 -14.86 18.71
CA ASP A 41 -10.68 -16.26 18.87
C ASP A 41 -9.38 -16.59 18.10
N ALA A 42 -8.67 -15.59 17.58
CA ALA A 42 -7.44 -15.79 16.83
C ALA A 42 -6.22 -15.86 17.77
N ASP A 43 -5.15 -16.48 17.31
CA ASP A 43 -3.86 -16.48 18.03
C ASP A 43 -3.14 -15.13 17.88
N ALA A 44 -3.74 -14.09 18.48
CA ALA A 44 -3.30 -12.69 18.46
C ALA A 44 -3.68 -12.00 19.77
N GLU A 45 -2.97 -10.93 20.12
CA GLU A 45 -3.28 -10.09 21.26
C GLU A 45 -4.00 -8.80 20.77
N LEU A 46 -5.13 -8.44 21.38
CA LEU A 46 -5.90 -7.29 20.96
C LEU A 46 -5.61 -6.10 21.88
N ALA A 47 -5.08 -5.03 21.30
CA ALA A 47 -4.74 -3.83 22.03
C ALA A 47 -5.88 -2.81 22.03
N ALA A 48 -6.09 -2.14 23.14
CA ALA A 48 -7.06 -1.04 23.26
C ALA A 48 -6.53 0.27 22.60
N THR A 49 -5.20 0.45 22.58
CA THR A 49 -4.55 1.66 22.06
C THR A 49 -3.29 1.32 21.26
N PRO A 50 -2.83 2.21 20.36
CA PRO A 50 -1.52 2.08 19.73
C PRO A 50 -0.36 2.04 20.74
N ALA A 51 -0.47 2.78 21.84
CA ALA A 51 0.51 2.77 22.93
C ALA A 51 0.67 1.39 23.55
N GLN A 52 -0.44 0.64 23.73
CA GLN A 52 -0.37 -0.73 24.26
C GLN A 52 0.39 -1.65 23.30
N VAL A 53 0.17 -1.54 21.99
CA VAL A 53 0.97 -2.29 21.00
C VAL A 53 2.46 -1.95 21.16
N ALA A 54 2.78 -0.67 21.30
CA ALA A 54 4.16 -0.20 21.40
C ALA A 54 4.86 -0.61 22.71
N ALA A 55 4.11 -0.74 23.80
CA ALA A 55 4.64 -1.23 25.06
C ALA A 55 5.09 -2.70 24.99
N GLU A 56 4.46 -3.50 24.15
CA GLU A 56 4.65 -4.95 24.11
C GLU A 56 5.46 -5.44 22.90
N ALA A 57 5.40 -4.71 21.78
CA ALA A 57 6.04 -5.14 20.54
C ALA A 57 7.44 -4.56 20.34
N ASP A 58 8.35 -5.40 19.84
CA ASP A 58 9.71 -5.00 19.42
C ASP A 58 9.74 -4.49 17.98
N VAL A 59 8.83 -5.00 17.12
CA VAL A 59 8.68 -4.62 15.72
C VAL A 59 7.20 -4.38 15.43
N ILE A 60 6.86 -3.24 14.84
CA ILE A 60 5.47 -2.84 14.57
C ILE A 60 5.31 -2.54 13.07
N GLY A 61 4.46 -3.30 12.38
CA GLY A 61 4.02 -2.97 11.03
C GLY A 61 2.93 -1.90 11.05
N LEU A 62 3.13 -0.80 10.31
CA LEU A 62 2.18 0.32 10.20
C LEU A 62 1.61 0.39 8.78
N CYS A 63 0.38 -0.12 8.61
CA CYS A 63 -0.32 -0.15 7.32
C CYS A 63 -1.42 0.91 7.27
N MET A 64 -1.01 2.18 7.32
CA MET A 64 -1.90 3.33 7.30
C MET A 64 -2.18 3.80 5.87
N TYR A 65 -3.18 4.65 5.67
CA TYR A 65 -3.57 5.14 4.35
C TYR A 65 -2.60 6.22 3.83
N ASP A 66 -2.20 7.15 4.70
CA ASP A 66 -1.39 8.33 4.37
C ASP A 66 -0.52 8.79 5.56
N ALA A 67 0.15 9.91 5.38
CA ALA A 67 1.01 10.53 6.38
C ALA A 67 0.22 11.01 7.61
N ASP A 68 -0.93 11.63 7.40
CA ASP A 68 -1.77 12.16 8.50
C ASP A 68 -2.28 11.04 9.40
N ALA A 69 -2.75 9.94 8.80
CA ALA A 69 -3.17 8.75 9.54
C ALA A 69 -1.98 8.10 10.28
N THR A 70 -0.79 8.14 9.70
CA THR A 70 0.44 7.63 10.33
C THR A 70 0.82 8.51 11.53
N ASP A 71 0.83 9.83 11.36
CA ASP A 71 1.13 10.76 12.46
C ASP A 71 0.09 10.68 13.60
N ALA A 72 -1.19 10.53 13.28
CA ALA A 72 -2.24 10.37 14.29
C ALA A 72 -2.03 9.13 15.17
N VAL A 73 -1.57 8.02 14.60
CA VAL A 73 -1.28 6.79 15.33
C VAL A 73 0.04 6.89 16.11
N LEU A 74 1.02 7.60 15.59
CA LEU A 74 2.31 7.78 16.24
C LEU A 74 2.25 8.76 17.42
N TRP A 75 1.64 9.93 17.20
CA TRP A 75 1.75 11.10 18.09
C TRP A 75 0.44 11.47 18.81
N GLY A 76 -0.67 10.75 18.53
CA GLY A 76 -1.94 10.96 19.25
C GLY A 76 -1.82 10.71 20.75
N PRO A 77 -2.86 11.04 21.56
CA PRO A 77 -2.82 10.96 23.02
C PRO A 77 -2.38 9.58 23.54
N ASP A 78 -2.86 8.50 22.92
CA ASP A 78 -2.48 7.11 23.23
C ASP A 78 -1.68 6.51 22.06
N GLY A 79 -0.86 7.34 21.41
CA GLY A 79 -0.07 6.97 20.26
C GLY A 79 1.16 6.14 20.62
N ILE A 80 1.75 5.52 19.59
CA ILE A 80 2.91 4.65 19.72
C ILE A 80 4.04 5.30 20.50
N MET A 81 4.36 6.57 20.21
CA MET A 81 5.51 7.26 20.78
C MET A 81 5.36 7.59 22.28
N SER A 82 4.16 7.45 22.86
CA SER A 82 3.96 7.60 24.30
C SER A 82 4.44 6.39 25.11
N ALA A 83 4.64 5.22 24.47
CA ALA A 83 5.00 3.97 25.14
C ALA A 83 6.09 3.15 24.42
N ALA A 84 6.53 3.57 23.23
CA ALA A 84 7.59 2.88 22.49
C ALA A 84 8.89 2.85 23.28
N ARG A 85 9.51 1.68 23.32
CA ARG A 85 10.79 1.46 24.02
C ARG A 85 11.96 1.76 23.07
N ALA A 86 13.09 2.19 23.63
CA ALA A 86 14.31 2.28 22.86
C ALA A 86 14.63 0.91 22.20
N GLY A 87 14.97 0.94 20.93
CA GLY A 87 15.18 -0.24 20.11
C GLY A 87 13.91 -0.75 19.38
N THR A 88 12.71 -0.21 19.64
CA THR A 88 11.53 -0.55 18.84
C THR A 88 11.75 -0.20 17.36
N VAL A 89 11.29 -1.07 16.45
CA VAL A 89 11.35 -0.85 14.99
C VAL A 89 9.96 -0.64 14.42
N LEU A 90 9.78 0.43 13.66
CA LEU A 90 8.54 0.76 12.94
C LEU A 90 8.74 0.44 11.45
N ALA A 91 8.02 -0.55 10.93
CA ALA A 91 7.98 -0.86 9.50
C ALA A 91 6.82 -0.09 8.83
N ILE A 92 7.14 0.89 8.00
CA ILE A 92 6.16 1.79 7.38
C ILE A 92 5.67 1.21 6.06
N HIS A 93 4.50 0.58 6.07
CA HIS A 93 3.84 0.01 4.88
C HIS A 93 2.97 1.03 4.13
N ALA A 94 2.60 2.13 4.78
CA ALA A 94 1.90 3.24 4.14
C ALA A 94 2.69 3.77 2.94
N THR A 95 2.00 4.11 1.84
CA THR A 95 2.63 4.88 0.75
C THR A 95 2.53 6.37 1.09
N VAL A 96 3.68 6.95 1.35
CA VAL A 96 3.88 8.36 1.75
C VAL A 96 4.99 9.01 0.93
N GLY A 97 5.26 10.30 1.11
CA GLY A 97 6.38 10.96 0.44
C GLY A 97 7.74 10.52 0.99
N PRO A 98 8.79 10.44 0.15
CA PRO A 98 10.15 10.12 0.62
C PRO A 98 10.66 11.06 1.72
N ALA A 99 10.41 12.37 1.60
CA ALA A 99 10.79 13.36 2.60
C ALA A 99 10.07 13.15 3.93
N TYR A 100 8.79 12.74 3.89
CA TYR A 100 8.03 12.44 5.11
C TYR A 100 8.66 11.29 5.90
N VAL A 101 8.98 10.17 5.24
CA VAL A 101 9.54 9.02 5.96
C VAL A 101 10.95 9.29 6.47
N GLN A 102 11.72 10.16 5.80
CA GLN A 102 13.03 10.64 6.28
C GLN A 102 12.89 11.51 7.52
N ASP A 103 11.95 12.47 7.53
CA ASP A 103 11.63 13.29 8.70
C ASP A 103 11.14 12.42 9.86
N LEU A 104 10.22 11.50 9.60
CA LEU A 104 9.73 10.56 10.59
C LEU A 104 10.88 9.77 11.24
N ALA A 105 11.79 9.24 10.43
CA ALA A 105 12.93 8.48 10.95
C ALA A 105 13.82 9.34 11.86
N ALA A 106 14.07 10.60 11.48
CA ALA A 106 14.84 11.53 12.32
C ALA A 106 14.11 11.86 13.64
N ARG A 107 12.81 12.07 13.59
CA ARG A 107 11.98 12.39 14.78
C ARG A 107 11.96 11.23 15.78
N VAL A 108 11.67 9.99 15.33
CA VAL A 108 11.59 8.85 16.24
C VAL A 108 12.95 8.41 16.76
N ALA A 109 14.03 8.64 16.01
CA ALA A 109 15.39 8.32 16.42
C ALA A 109 15.79 9.06 17.74
N THR A 110 15.23 10.25 17.99
CA THR A 110 15.45 10.98 19.25
C THR A 110 14.92 10.23 20.47
N HIS A 111 14.06 9.23 20.27
CA HIS A 111 13.50 8.34 21.30
C HIS A 111 14.16 6.94 21.26
N GLY A 112 15.21 6.75 20.47
CA GLY A 112 15.85 5.46 20.29
C GLY A 112 15.01 4.45 19.48
N VAL A 113 14.02 4.92 18.72
CA VAL A 113 13.15 4.11 17.86
C VAL A 113 13.69 4.14 16.42
N HIS A 114 13.60 3.03 15.71
CA HIS A 114 14.09 2.88 14.33
C HIS A 114 12.94 2.82 13.33
N VAL A 115 13.18 3.30 12.12
CA VAL A 115 12.26 3.17 10.98
C VAL A 115 12.84 2.22 9.94
N VAL A 116 12.03 1.33 9.44
CA VAL A 116 12.22 0.62 8.19
C VAL A 116 11.16 1.12 7.20
N ASP A 117 11.61 1.72 6.12
CA ASP A 117 10.77 2.15 5.02
C ASP A 117 10.39 0.90 4.20
N ALA A 118 9.11 0.52 4.21
CA ALA A 118 8.67 -0.80 3.76
C ALA A 118 7.32 -0.82 3.03
N PRO A 119 7.07 0.08 2.04
CA PRO A 119 5.84 0.05 1.27
C PRO A 119 5.68 -1.28 0.54
N VAL A 120 4.41 -1.66 0.31
CA VAL A 120 4.05 -2.94 -0.31
C VAL A 120 3.39 -2.75 -1.67
N SER A 121 3.48 -3.78 -2.51
CA SER A 121 2.80 -3.84 -3.80
C SER A 121 2.24 -5.23 -4.05
N GLY A 122 1.09 -5.31 -4.77
CA GLY A 122 0.45 -6.58 -5.10
C GLY A 122 -0.95 -6.75 -4.51
N GLY A 123 -1.47 -5.79 -3.72
CA GLY A 123 -2.86 -5.75 -3.24
C GLY A 123 -3.43 -7.11 -2.81
N PRO A 124 -4.27 -7.75 -3.66
CA PRO A 124 -4.90 -9.04 -3.36
C PRO A 124 -3.92 -10.18 -3.06
N ALA A 125 -2.69 -10.13 -3.58
CA ALA A 125 -1.67 -11.14 -3.33
C ALA A 125 -1.18 -11.21 -1.87
N ALA A 126 -1.60 -10.26 -1.03
CA ALA A 126 -1.33 -10.29 0.42
C ALA A 126 -1.89 -11.56 1.08
N ALA A 127 -3.13 -11.94 0.76
CA ALA A 127 -3.78 -13.13 1.29
C ALA A 127 -3.05 -14.43 0.90
N GLU A 128 -2.33 -14.43 -0.23
CA GLU A 128 -1.56 -15.57 -0.72
C GLU A 128 -0.11 -15.58 -0.21
N GLY A 129 0.32 -14.57 0.56
CA GLY A 129 1.72 -14.42 0.97
C GLY A 129 2.65 -14.07 -0.19
N LYS A 130 2.16 -13.36 -1.19
CA LYS A 130 2.89 -13.06 -2.45
C LYS A 130 3.12 -11.56 -2.68
N LEU A 131 3.03 -10.73 -1.63
CA LEU A 131 3.34 -9.31 -1.76
C LEU A 131 4.80 -9.09 -2.18
N LEU A 132 5.02 -8.03 -2.93
CA LEU A 132 6.32 -7.38 -2.99
C LEU A 132 6.43 -6.41 -1.81
N VAL A 133 7.41 -6.60 -0.93
CA VAL A 133 7.82 -5.62 0.08
C VAL A 133 9.08 -4.93 -0.42
N ILE A 134 9.01 -3.62 -0.61
CA ILE A 134 10.15 -2.80 -1.01
C ILE A 134 10.74 -2.24 0.27
N VAL A 135 12.01 -2.50 0.58
CA VAL A 135 12.58 -2.09 1.86
C VAL A 135 13.76 -1.14 1.69
N ALA A 136 13.86 -0.18 2.61
CA ALA A 136 15.00 0.73 2.70
C ALA A 136 15.29 1.05 4.17
N GLY A 137 16.55 1.49 4.44
CA GLY A 137 17.04 1.79 5.77
C GLY A 137 18.17 0.85 6.21
N ASP A 138 18.58 0.98 7.48
CA ASP A 138 19.73 0.27 8.04
C ASP A 138 19.52 -1.24 8.14
N GLU A 139 20.60 -2.00 8.05
CA GLU A 139 20.56 -3.46 7.96
C GLU A 139 19.96 -4.11 9.22
N GLU A 140 20.39 -3.67 10.41
CA GLU A 140 19.95 -4.26 11.67
C GLU A 140 18.43 -4.13 11.87
N PRO A 141 17.79 -2.94 11.79
CA PRO A 141 16.33 -2.83 11.88
C PRO A 141 15.60 -3.64 10.78
N ARG A 142 16.11 -3.66 9.54
CA ARG A 142 15.52 -4.45 8.45
C ARG A 142 15.56 -5.94 8.72
N ALA A 143 16.69 -6.45 9.25
CA ALA A 143 16.83 -7.85 9.61
C ALA A 143 15.81 -8.28 10.67
N ARG A 144 15.49 -7.41 11.64
CA ARG A 144 14.47 -7.68 12.66
C ARG A 144 13.04 -7.72 12.10
N CYS A 145 12.79 -7.02 10.99
CA CYS A 145 11.49 -7.09 10.30
C CYS A 145 11.33 -8.35 9.44
N THR A 146 12.41 -9.02 9.06
CA THR A 146 12.40 -10.15 8.12
C THR A 146 11.39 -11.24 8.47
N PRO A 147 11.31 -11.76 9.72
CA PRO A 147 10.34 -12.81 10.05
C PRO A 147 8.87 -12.36 9.86
N MET A 148 8.58 -11.08 10.10
CA MET A 148 7.27 -10.52 9.84
C MET A 148 6.99 -10.43 8.33
N PHE A 149 7.94 -9.91 7.54
CA PHE A 149 7.79 -9.80 6.09
C PHE A 149 7.59 -11.15 5.41
N GLU A 150 8.32 -12.18 5.81
CA GLU A 150 8.25 -13.54 5.25
C GLU A 150 6.85 -14.16 5.37
N THR A 151 6.00 -13.70 6.27
CA THR A 151 4.65 -14.23 6.41
C THR A 151 3.73 -13.82 5.26
N TYR A 152 3.90 -12.62 4.69
CA TYR A 152 3.01 -12.06 3.66
C TYR A 152 3.73 -11.66 2.36
N ALA A 153 5.06 -11.71 2.31
CA ALA A 153 5.84 -11.36 1.13
C ALA A 153 6.24 -12.59 0.33
N GLY A 154 5.99 -12.58 -0.98
CA GLY A 154 6.63 -13.49 -1.92
C GLY A 154 8.03 -12.98 -2.32
N ARG A 155 8.29 -11.70 -2.15
CA ARG A 155 9.59 -11.08 -2.44
C ARG A 155 9.82 -9.84 -1.57
N VAL A 156 11.02 -9.73 -1.02
CA VAL A 156 11.52 -8.53 -0.34
C VAL A 156 12.70 -7.97 -1.13
N VAL A 157 12.65 -6.68 -1.47
CA VAL A 157 13.68 -6.02 -2.28
C VAL A 157 14.23 -4.81 -1.56
N HIS A 158 15.52 -4.83 -1.23
CA HIS A 158 16.23 -3.68 -0.65
C HIS A 158 16.66 -2.70 -1.76
N VAL A 159 16.36 -1.41 -1.57
CA VAL A 159 16.57 -0.38 -2.59
C VAL A 159 17.40 0.83 -2.11
N GLY A 160 17.92 0.82 -0.89
CA GLY A 160 18.80 1.88 -0.41
C GLY A 160 18.48 2.41 1.00
N GLY A 161 18.83 3.67 1.27
CA GLY A 161 18.54 4.37 2.54
C GLY A 161 17.07 4.78 2.66
N ILE A 162 16.68 5.27 3.85
CA ILE A 162 15.31 5.74 4.15
C ILE A 162 14.82 6.74 3.09
N GLY A 163 13.60 6.52 2.59
CA GLY A 163 12.96 7.27 1.50
C GLY A 163 13.11 6.61 0.13
N ALA A 164 14.12 5.74 -0.07
CA ALA A 164 14.31 5.07 -1.35
C ALA A 164 13.19 4.08 -1.67
N ALA A 165 12.62 3.40 -0.66
CA ALA A 165 11.51 2.47 -0.87
C ALA A 165 10.22 3.21 -1.24
N GLN A 166 9.93 4.35 -0.61
CA GLN A 166 8.81 5.22 -1.01
C GLN A 166 8.99 5.73 -2.45
N ALA A 167 10.18 6.21 -2.79
CA ALA A 167 10.47 6.66 -4.15
C ALA A 167 10.24 5.54 -5.18
N ALA A 168 10.77 4.34 -4.92
CA ALA A 168 10.56 3.17 -5.78
C ALA A 168 9.07 2.78 -5.88
N LYS A 169 8.33 2.85 -4.76
CA LYS A 169 6.88 2.59 -4.74
C LYS A 169 6.10 3.61 -5.57
N LEU A 170 6.43 4.89 -5.45
CA LEU A 170 5.78 5.96 -6.21
C LEU A 170 6.06 5.83 -7.72
N ILE A 171 7.28 5.49 -8.10
CA ILE A 171 7.64 5.20 -9.51
C ILE A 171 6.82 4.00 -10.03
N ASN A 172 6.76 2.90 -9.25
CA ASN A 172 5.95 1.73 -9.61
C ASN A 172 4.47 2.09 -9.80
N ASN A 173 3.91 2.89 -8.89
CA ASN A 173 2.49 3.25 -8.96
C ASN A 173 2.18 4.26 -10.08
N SER A 174 3.09 5.18 -10.37
CA SER A 174 2.96 6.05 -11.55
C SER A 174 3.01 5.24 -12.85
N LEU A 175 3.91 4.26 -12.94
CA LEU A 175 4.03 3.41 -14.13
C LEU A 175 2.78 2.55 -14.34
N ILE A 176 2.27 1.88 -13.30
CA ILE A 176 1.04 1.09 -13.45
C ILE A 176 -0.17 1.96 -13.75
N THR A 177 -0.24 3.20 -13.22
CA THR A 177 -1.29 4.16 -13.55
C THR A 177 -1.24 4.53 -15.03
N ALA A 178 -0.08 4.88 -15.56
CA ALA A 178 0.10 5.20 -16.97
C ALA A 178 -0.26 4.02 -17.88
N ILE A 179 0.19 2.80 -17.53
CA ILE A 179 -0.15 1.57 -18.25
C ILE A 179 -1.66 1.34 -18.26
N THR A 180 -2.33 1.58 -17.13
CA THR A 180 -3.79 1.41 -17.02
C THR A 180 -4.53 2.34 -17.98
N GLY A 181 -4.16 3.62 -18.08
CA GLY A 181 -4.75 4.54 -19.04
C GLY A 181 -4.55 4.09 -20.48
N LEU A 182 -3.34 3.65 -20.84
CA LEU A 182 -3.06 3.12 -22.16
C LEU A 182 -3.85 1.84 -22.47
N VAL A 183 -4.14 1.01 -21.45
CA VAL A 183 -5.02 -0.17 -21.61
C VAL A 183 -6.46 0.30 -21.87
N PHE A 184 -6.97 1.30 -21.18
CA PHE A 184 -8.30 1.88 -21.45
C PHE A 184 -8.38 2.35 -22.90
N ASP A 185 -7.43 3.15 -23.36
CA ASP A 185 -7.37 3.63 -24.74
C ASP A 185 -7.30 2.49 -25.76
N ALA A 186 -6.56 1.43 -25.47
CA ALA A 186 -6.45 0.27 -26.35
C ALA A 186 -7.79 -0.45 -26.51
N PHE A 187 -8.58 -0.61 -25.45
CA PHE A 187 -9.92 -1.21 -25.52
C PHE A 187 -10.94 -0.29 -26.20
N ASP A 188 -10.88 1.01 -25.93
CA ASP A 188 -11.73 2.00 -26.62
C ASP A 188 -11.43 2.00 -28.14
N LEU A 189 -10.16 1.95 -28.53
CA LEU A 189 -9.74 1.82 -29.93
C LEU A 189 -10.20 0.49 -30.54
N GLY A 190 -10.09 -0.63 -29.81
CA GLY A 190 -10.58 -1.93 -30.24
C GLY A 190 -12.07 -1.91 -30.53
N THR A 191 -12.85 -1.29 -29.66
CA THR A 191 -14.30 -1.09 -29.83
C THR A 191 -14.59 -0.27 -31.09
N ALA A 192 -13.86 0.82 -31.32
CA ALA A 192 -14.02 1.67 -32.51
C ALA A 192 -13.67 0.93 -33.82
N LEU A 193 -12.77 -0.07 -33.74
CA LEU A 193 -12.39 -0.90 -34.88
C LEU A 193 -13.25 -2.17 -35.03
N GLY A 194 -14.26 -2.36 -34.16
CA GLY A 194 -15.16 -3.53 -34.22
C GLY A 194 -14.51 -4.82 -33.75
N ILE A 195 -13.48 -4.77 -32.91
CA ILE A 195 -12.82 -5.95 -32.33
C ILE A 195 -13.62 -6.42 -31.13
N GLU A 196 -13.88 -7.73 -31.03
CA GLU A 196 -14.52 -8.33 -29.87
C GLU A 196 -13.60 -8.16 -28.62
N GLN A 197 -14.17 -7.70 -27.49
CA GLN A 197 -13.38 -7.37 -26.28
C GLN A 197 -12.61 -8.57 -25.72
N ASP A 198 -13.22 -9.75 -25.67
CA ASP A 198 -12.57 -10.97 -25.18
C ASP A 198 -11.36 -11.35 -26.06
N GLY A 199 -11.53 -11.26 -27.38
CA GLY A 199 -10.44 -11.50 -28.32
C GLY A 199 -9.31 -10.49 -28.19
N LEU A 200 -9.62 -9.22 -27.97
CA LEU A 200 -8.61 -8.19 -27.72
C LEU A 200 -7.89 -8.42 -26.39
N ALA A 201 -8.61 -8.80 -25.34
CA ALA A 201 -8.02 -9.14 -24.04
C ALA A 201 -7.03 -10.29 -24.15
N ASP A 202 -7.37 -11.36 -24.92
CA ASP A 202 -6.48 -12.48 -25.17
C ASP A 202 -5.21 -12.06 -25.92
N VAL A 203 -5.35 -11.22 -26.96
CA VAL A 203 -4.20 -10.69 -27.72
C VAL A 203 -3.31 -9.83 -26.83
N LEU A 204 -3.87 -8.89 -26.07
CA LEU A 204 -3.10 -8.01 -25.20
C LEU A 204 -2.51 -8.75 -23.99
N GLY A 205 -3.20 -9.77 -23.48
CA GLY A 205 -2.74 -10.56 -22.33
C GLY A 205 -1.66 -11.59 -22.68
N SER A 206 -1.62 -12.06 -23.94
CA SER A 206 -0.67 -13.08 -24.39
C SER A 206 0.46 -12.52 -25.28
N GLY A 207 0.29 -11.32 -25.81
CA GLY A 207 1.25 -10.67 -26.70
C GLY A 207 2.34 -9.91 -25.97
N SER A 208 3.15 -9.16 -26.72
CA SER A 208 4.25 -8.32 -26.18
C SER A 208 3.76 -7.16 -25.32
N ALA A 209 2.46 -6.84 -25.36
CA ALA A 209 1.83 -5.80 -24.53
C ALA A 209 1.30 -6.35 -23.18
N ALA A 210 1.56 -7.62 -22.86
CA ALA A 210 1.06 -8.26 -21.65
C ALA A 210 1.47 -7.49 -20.38
N ASN A 211 0.47 -7.16 -19.56
CA ASN A 211 0.64 -6.39 -18.31
C ASN A 211 -0.52 -6.69 -17.35
N PRO A 212 -0.38 -6.39 -16.05
CA PRO A 212 -1.38 -6.73 -15.04
C PRO A 212 -2.72 -5.97 -15.16
N SER A 213 -2.80 -4.86 -15.89
CA SER A 213 -4.05 -4.10 -16.04
C SER A 213 -5.02 -4.75 -17.04
N VAL A 214 -4.52 -5.48 -18.04
CA VAL A 214 -5.37 -6.13 -19.05
C VAL A 214 -6.37 -7.12 -18.45
N PRO A 215 -5.98 -8.13 -17.64
CA PRO A 215 -6.95 -9.06 -17.07
C PRO A 215 -7.92 -8.40 -16.10
N VAL A 216 -7.50 -7.37 -15.39
CA VAL A 216 -8.39 -6.63 -14.48
C VAL A 216 -9.41 -5.84 -15.28
N TYR A 217 -8.99 -5.13 -16.33
CA TYR A 217 -9.91 -4.42 -17.23
C TYR A 217 -10.93 -5.38 -17.86
N ALA A 218 -10.47 -6.50 -18.40
CA ALA A 218 -11.35 -7.50 -19.02
C ALA A 218 -12.40 -8.05 -18.05
N ALA A 219 -12.05 -8.17 -16.75
CA ALA A 219 -12.97 -8.71 -15.74
C ALA A 219 -14.02 -7.69 -15.26
N ILE A 220 -13.68 -6.41 -15.14
CA ILE A 220 -14.56 -5.42 -14.47
C ILE A 220 -14.83 -4.15 -15.27
N GLY A 221 -14.14 -3.92 -16.40
CA GLY A 221 -14.25 -2.71 -17.22
C GLY A 221 -13.59 -1.48 -16.60
N ALA A 222 -13.52 -0.39 -17.39
CA ALA A 222 -12.84 0.85 -17.00
C ALA A 222 -13.52 1.58 -15.85
N GLU A 223 -14.85 1.60 -15.83
CA GLU A 223 -15.64 2.34 -14.85
C GLU A 223 -15.46 1.76 -13.45
N GLU A 224 -15.65 0.45 -13.30
CA GLU A 224 -15.51 -0.21 -12.01
C GLU A 224 -14.06 -0.24 -11.55
N PHE A 225 -13.11 -0.42 -12.47
CA PHE A 225 -11.68 -0.28 -12.18
C PHE A 225 -11.39 1.12 -11.61
N SER A 226 -11.91 2.17 -12.27
CA SER A 226 -11.70 3.55 -11.84
C SER A 226 -12.26 3.81 -10.44
N ILE A 227 -13.44 3.27 -10.10
CA ILE A 227 -14.02 3.40 -8.75
C ILE A 227 -13.11 2.78 -7.70
N ARG A 228 -12.59 1.58 -7.96
CA ARG A 228 -11.80 0.83 -6.98
C ARG A 228 -10.38 1.37 -6.81
N ALA A 229 -9.73 1.78 -7.89
CA ALA A 229 -8.31 2.11 -7.91
C ALA A 229 -8.01 3.60 -7.74
N TRP A 230 -8.90 4.49 -8.22
CA TRP A 230 -8.66 5.93 -8.24
C TRP A 230 -8.24 6.52 -6.89
N PRO A 231 -8.88 6.21 -5.74
CA PRO A 231 -8.50 6.87 -4.48
C PRO A 231 -7.04 6.64 -4.11
N THR A 232 -6.51 5.45 -4.40
CA THR A 232 -5.11 5.12 -4.10
C THR A 232 -4.17 5.69 -5.15
N LEU A 233 -4.48 5.49 -6.45
CA LEU A 233 -3.61 5.93 -7.54
C LEU A 233 -3.53 7.45 -7.63
N HIS A 234 -4.66 8.16 -7.46
CA HIS A 234 -4.70 9.62 -7.40
C HIS A 234 -3.78 10.17 -6.30
N LYS A 235 -3.89 9.62 -5.08
CA LYS A 235 -3.01 10.02 -3.97
C LYS A 235 -1.54 9.82 -4.31
N ASP A 236 -1.19 8.67 -4.88
CA ASP A 236 0.20 8.32 -5.15
C ASP A 236 0.79 9.15 -6.32
N VAL A 237 -0.01 9.46 -7.36
CA VAL A 237 0.41 10.37 -8.43
C VAL A 237 0.58 11.79 -7.89
N ALA A 238 -0.33 12.28 -7.05
CA ALA A 238 -0.20 13.59 -6.41
C ALA A 238 1.06 13.69 -5.52
N LEU A 239 1.46 12.61 -4.85
CA LEU A 239 2.73 12.57 -4.12
C LEU A 239 3.93 12.75 -5.05
N VAL A 240 3.94 12.10 -6.24
CA VAL A 240 5.01 12.30 -7.23
C VAL A 240 5.03 13.72 -7.76
N GLU A 241 3.88 14.31 -8.03
CA GLU A 241 3.77 15.69 -8.50
C GLU A 241 4.26 16.71 -7.47
N SER A 242 4.15 16.39 -6.18
CA SER A 242 4.67 17.23 -5.10
C SER A 242 6.20 17.18 -4.96
N LEU A 243 6.87 16.23 -5.62
CA LEU A 243 8.33 16.17 -5.64
C LEU A 243 8.86 17.18 -6.67
N ASP A 244 9.90 17.92 -6.29
CA ASP A 244 10.57 18.86 -7.20
C ASP A 244 11.47 18.08 -8.19
N LEU A 245 10.81 17.42 -9.15
CA LEU A 245 11.46 16.58 -10.17
C LEU A 245 11.26 17.17 -11.57
N PRO A 246 12.19 16.91 -12.49
CA PRO A 246 11.97 17.26 -13.90
C PRO A 246 10.69 16.58 -14.42
N ALA A 247 9.94 17.31 -15.24
CA ALA A 247 8.76 16.75 -15.93
C ALA A 247 9.19 15.53 -16.75
N THR A 248 8.42 14.46 -16.62
CA THR A 248 8.65 13.21 -17.38
C THR A 248 7.36 12.77 -18.06
N GLN A 249 7.50 12.16 -19.23
CA GLN A 249 6.35 11.59 -19.95
C GLN A 249 5.56 10.60 -19.07
N LEU A 250 6.23 9.86 -18.18
CA LEU A 250 5.58 8.94 -17.25
C LEU A 250 4.57 9.68 -16.36
N VAL A 251 4.97 10.79 -15.75
CA VAL A 251 4.11 11.57 -14.83
C VAL A 251 2.96 12.21 -15.61
N ASP A 252 3.24 12.71 -16.82
CA ASP A 252 2.21 13.34 -17.66
C ASP A 252 1.13 12.34 -18.07
N VAL A 253 1.50 11.12 -18.49
CA VAL A 253 0.55 10.05 -18.83
C VAL A 253 -0.21 9.58 -17.59
N ALA A 254 0.46 9.40 -16.46
CA ALA A 254 -0.20 9.01 -15.21
C ALA A 254 -1.24 10.06 -14.76
N ARG A 255 -0.91 11.34 -14.86
CA ARG A 255 -1.84 12.46 -14.57
C ARG A 255 -3.06 12.43 -15.49
N ALA A 256 -2.85 12.29 -16.80
CA ALA A 256 -3.93 12.18 -17.77
C ALA A 256 -4.85 10.99 -17.46
N THR A 257 -4.28 9.84 -17.08
CA THR A 257 -5.04 8.66 -16.66
C THR A 257 -5.89 8.95 -15.42
N ILE A 258 -5.35 9.62 -14.40
CA ILE A 258 -6.12 9.99 -13.20
C ILE A 258 -7.31 10.89 -13.54
N ALA A 259 -7.13 11.85 -14.45
CA ALA A 259 -8.21 12.73 -14.91
C ALA A 259 -9.30 11.94 -15.66
N ASP A 260 -8.93 11.02 -16.55
CA ASP A 260 -9.88 10.14 -17.25
C ASP A 260 -10.64 9.23 -16.28
N MET A 261 -9.94 8.60 -15.32
CA MET A 261 -10.57 7.79 -14.29
C MET A 261 -11.57 8.56 -13.44
N GLU A 262 -11.33 9.86 -13.16
CA GLU A 262 -12.24 10.71 -12.42
C GLU A 262 -13.55 10.95 -13.21
N ILE A 263 -13.46 11.19 -14.51
CA ILE A 263 -14.61 11.32 -15.42
C ILE A 263 -15.42 10.02 -15.43
N ARG A 264 -14.80 8.87 -15.68
CA ARG A 264 -15.45 7.55 -15.72
C ARG A 264 -16.17 7.21 -14.41
N ARG A 265 -15.57 7.56 -13.24
CA ARG A 265 -16.22 7.41 -11.93
C ARG A 265 -17.48 8.27 -11.80
N ALA A 266 -17.43 9.53 -12.23
CA ALA A 266 -18.57 10.44 -12.17
C ALA A 266 -19.73 9.93 -13.02
N ASP A 267 -19.46 9.49 -14.24
CA ASP A 267 -20.44 8.94 -15.18
C ASP A 267 -21.11 7.66 -14.63
N TYR A 268 -20.31 6.76 -14.04
CA TYR A 268 -20.82 5.55 -13.42
C TYR A 268 -21.77 5.84 -12.24
N VAL A 269 -21.42 6.79 -11.37
CA VAL A 269 -22.28 7.17 -10.23
C VAL A 269 -23.58 7.83 -10.73
N ALA A 270 -23.49 8.69 -11.75
CA ALA A 270 -24.64 9.35 -12.35
C ALA A 270 -25.63 8.35 -12.97
N SER A 271 -25.11 7.32 -13.68
CA SER A 271 -25.96 6.30 -14.32
C SER A 271 -26.74 5.44 -13.32
N ARG A 272 -26.20 5.21 -12.12
CA ARG A 272 -26.87 4.43 -11.04
C ARG A 272 -27.80 5.25 -10.15
N SER A 273 -27.70 6.58 -10.18
CA SER A 273 -28.60 7.47 -9.42
C SER A 273 -29.92 7.71 -10.14
N THR A 274 -30.05 7.31 -11.42
CA THR A 274 -31.22 7.48 -12.27
C THR A 274 -32.06 6.21 -12.41
N THR A 275 -31.66 5.11 -11.76
CA THR A 275 -32.40 3.84 -11.67
C THR A 275 -32.87 3.60 -10.24
#